data_89f4856461c3e2385f98f8ea45a594e9
#
_entry.id   89f4856461c3e2385f98f8ea45a594e9
#
_cell.length_a   1.000
_cell.length_b   1.000
_cell.length_c   1.000
_cell.angle_alpha   90.00
_cell.angle_beta   90.00
_cell.angle_gamma   90.00
#
_symmetry.space_group_name_H-M   'P 1'
#
loop_
_entity.id
_entity.type
_entity.pdbx_description
1 polymer ?
#
loop_
_entity_poly.entity_id
_entity_poly.type
_entity_poly.pdbx_seq_one_letter_code
_entity_poly.pdbx_strand_id
1 'polypeptide(L)'
;MFHINDYFTRLPGSYLFAEIARRVKAYSAAHPDADIIRLGIGDVTRPLAPAVIEAMHKAVSEMGVQETFHGYGPDYGYDFLVNAIREHDYASRGVQVDFDEVFISDGAKCDVGNIQELFSADAVIAVTDPVYPVYVDSNAMAGRAGEYADGKWDRLVYLPCNAENGFVPALPDKPVD
;
A
#
# COMPACT_ATOMS: atom_id res chain seq x y z
N MET A 1 4.86 28.88 -17.19
CA MET A 1 3.77 27.97 -17.66
C MET A 1 3.96 26.67 -16.91
N PHE A 2 2.92 26.15 -16.27
CA PHE A 2 2.99 24.84 -15.58
C PHE A 2 2.65 23.74 -16.57
N HIS A 3 3.42 22.67 -16.57
CA HIS A 3 3.15 21.48 -17.34
C HIS A 3 2.58 20.41 -16.39
N ILE A 4 1.39 19.93 -16.70
CA ILE A 4 0.77 18.83 -15.95
C ILE A 4 1.37 17.52 -16.48
N ASN A 5 1.53 16.53 -15.59
CA ASN A 5 1.90 15.19 -15.99
C ASN A 5 0.76 14.59 -16.82
N ASP A 6 1.00 14.35 -18.12
CA ASP A 6 0.00 13.87 -19.07
C ASP A 6 -0.59 12.50 -18.69
N TYR A 7 0.15 11.69 -17.96
CA TYR A 7 -0.32 10.38 -17.49
C TYR A 7 -1.48 10.48 -16.49
N PHE A 8 -1.58 11.59 -15.73
CA PHE A 8 -2.74 11.83 -14.87
C PHE A 8 -4.03 11.99 -15.66
N THR A 9 -3.97 12.50 -16.86
CA THR A 9 -5.16 12.69 -17.72
C THR A 9 -5.70 11.38 -18.28
N ARG A 10 -4.91 10.31 -18.23
CA ARG A 10 -5.26 8.97 -18.70
C ARG A 10 -5.94 8.10 -17.64
N LEU A 11 -5.89 8.52 -16.37
CA LEU A 11 -6.56 7.78 -15.29
C LEU A 11 -8.07 7.73 -15.53
N PRO A 12 -8.73 6.59 -15.23
CA PRO A 12 -10.19 6.50 -15.26
C PRO A 12 -10.81 7.60 -14.39
N GLY A 13 -11.85 8.25 -14.88
CA GLY A 13 -12.44 9.46 -14.30
C GLY A 13 -13.10 9.30 -12.91
N SER A 14 -13.10 8.10 -12.32
CA SER A 14 -13.61 7.88 -10.96
C SER A 14 -12.70 6.95 -10.16
N TYR A 15 -12.24 7.44 -9.01
CA TYR A 15 -11.56 6.61 -8.02
C TYR A 15 -12.58 5.68 -7.34
N LEU A 16 -12.26 4.39 -7.28
CA LEU A 16 -13.17 3.32 -6.81
C LEU A 16 -13.87 3.67 -5.48
N PHE A 17 -13.13 4.13 -4.48
CA PHE A 17 -13.69 4.41 -3.16
C PHE A 17 -14.62 5.63 -3.15
N ALA A 18 -14.35 6.63 -3.97
CA ALA A 18 -15.24 7.79 -4.13
C ALA A 18 -16.58 7.36 -4.78
N GLU A 19 -16.54 6.49 -5.76
CA GLU A 19 -17.73 5.96 -6.41
C GLU A 19 -18.55 5.07 -5.44
N ILE A 20 -17.90 4.21 -4.67
CA ILE A 20 -18.55 3.41 -3.63
C ILE A 20 -19.23 4.31 -2.61
N ALA A 21 -18.55 5.34 -2.10
CA ALA A 21 -19.12 6.29 -1.15
C ALA A 21 -20.35 7.01 -1.72
N ARG A 22 -20.30 7.41 -3.00
CA ARG A 22 -21.42 8.03 -3.71
C ARG A 22 -22.63 7.08 -3.81
N ARG A 23 -22.39 5.81 -4.18
CA ARG A 23 -23.45 4.78 -4.29
C ARG A 23 -24.06 4.48 -2.92
N VAL A 24 -23.25 4.32 -1.88
CA VAL A 24 -23.73 4.09 -0.51
C VAL A 24 -24.60 5.26 -0.06
N LYS A 25 -24.17 6.51 -0.28
CA LYS A 25 -24.96 7.69 0.07
C LYS A 25 -26.31 7.74 -0.65
N ALA A 26 -26.31 7.44 -1.95
CA ALA A 26 -27.54 7.40 -2.75
C ALA A 26 -28.49 6.30 -2.28
N TYR A 27 -27.97 5.10 -1.98
CA TYR A 27 -28.76 3.99 -1.49
C TYR A 27 -29.36 4.27 -0.11
N SER A 28 -28.56 4.81 0.84
CA SER A 28 -29.05 5.20 2.16
C SER A 28 -30.16 6.25 2.10
N ALA A 29 -30.07 7.20 1.16
CA ALA A 29 -31.11 8.20 0.98
C ALA A 29 -32.42 7.61 0.42
N ALA A 30 -32.33 6.61 -0.43
CA ALA A 30 -33.49 5.89 -1.02
C ALA A 30 -34.08 4.85 -0.04
N HIS A 31 -33.30 4.35 0.91
CA HIS A 31 -33.68 3.29 1.85
C HIS A 31 -33.27 3.68 3.28
N PRO A 32 -34.00 4.63 3.93
CA PRO A 32 -33.60 5.16 5.25
C PRO A 32 -33.53 4.11 6.36
N ASP A 33 -34.34 3.06 6.25
CA ASP A 33 -34.43 1.99 7.26
C ASP A 33 -33.49 0.81 6.99
N ALA A 34 -32.66 0.89 5.92
CA ALA A 34 -31.74 -0.20 5.59
C ALA A 34 -30.50 -0.19 6.48
N ASP A 35 -30.21 -1.32 7.11
CA ASP A 35 -28.94 -1.56 7.79
C ASP A 35 -27.88 -1.99 6.78
N ILE A 36 -26.92 -1.10 6.51
CA ILE A 36 -25.90 -1.29 5.49
C ILE A 36 -24.61 -1.85 6.10
N ILE A 37 -24.31 -3.10 5.82
CA ILE A 37 -23.03 -3.72 6.17
C ILE A 37 -21.97 -3.30 5.14
N ARG A 38 -20.94 -2.57 5.58
CA ARG A 38 -19.88 -2.04 4.73
C ARG A 38 -18.67 -2.98 4.73
N LEU A 39 -18.45 -3.67 3.62
CA LEU A 39 -17.33 -4.60 3.44
C LEU A 39 -16.33 -4.13 2.36
N GLY A 40 -16.47 -2.88 1.88
CA GLY A 40 -15.73 -2.39 0.73
C GLY A 40 -14.33 -1.85 1.04
N ILE A 41 -14.02 -1.54 2.30
CA ILE A 41 -12.73 -1.01 2.74
C ILE A 41 -12.30 -1.76 3.99
N GLY A 42 -11.07 -2.27 3.99
CA GLY A 42 -10.42 -2.77 5.19
C GLY A 42 -9.97 -1.59 6.05
N ASP A 43 -10.82 -1.15 6.96
CA ASP A 43 -10.53 -0.06 7.87
C ASP A 43 -10.28 -0.56 9.29
N VAL A 44 -9.57 0.26 10.08
CA VAL A 44 -9.35 0.01 11.51
C VAL A 44 -10.65 0.29 12.26
N THR A 45 -11.24 -0.75 12.82
CA THR A 45 -12.55 -0.68 13.52
C THR A 45 -12.44 -0.72 15.04
N ARG A 46 -11.22 -0.85 15.58
CA ARG A 46 -10.94 -0.93 17.02
C ARG A 46 -9.99 0.18 17.44
N PRO A 47 -10.16 0.73 18.66
CA PRO A 47 -9.17 1.63 19.25
C PRO A 47 -7.81 0.95 19.37
N LEU A 48 -6.76 1.78 19.48
CA LEU A 48 -5.40 1.28 19.76
C LEU A 48 -5.39 0.53 21.09
N ALA A 49 -4.58 -0.52 21.16
CA ALA A 49 -4.35 -1.24 22.40
C ALA A 49 -3.68 -0.31 23.43
N PRO A 50 -3.98 -0.46 24.74
CA PRO A 50 -3.39 0.37 25.80
C PRO A 50 -1.87 0.41 25.76
N ALA A 51 -1.20 -0.71 25.49
CA ALA A 51 0.26 -0.80 25.39
C ALA A 51 0.83 0.09 24.25
N VAL A 52 0.11 0.22 23.14
CA VAL A 52 0.52 1.11 22.03
C VAL A 52 0.40 2.58 22.45
N ILE A 53 -0.69 2.93 23.13
CA ILE A 53 -0.90 4.31 23.63
C ILE A 53 0.20 4.67 24.65
N GLU A 54 0.51 3.76 25.57
CA GLU A 54 1.58 3.95 26.57
C GLU A 54 2.94 4.15 25.88
N ALA A 55 3.29 3.31 24.90
CA ALA A 55 4.53 3.44 24.15
C ALA A 55 4.62 4.78 23.40
N MET A 56 3.53 5.24 22.80
CA MET A 56 3.47 6.55 22.13
C MET A 56 3.68 7.71 23.13
N HIS A 57 3.05 7.66 24.30
CA HIS A 57 3.26 8.67 25.35
C HIS A 57 4.72 8.69 25.82
N LYS A 58 5.33 7.53 25.99
CA LYS A 58 6.74 7.40 26.36
C LYS A 58 7.64 8.01 25.28
N ALA A 59 7.42 7.67 24.01
CA ALA A 59 8.21 8.21 22.90
C ALA A 59 8.10 9.74 22.81
N VAL A 60 6.91 10.31 22.98
CA VAL A 60 6.73 11.77 23.02
C VAL A 60 7.49 12.40 24.19
N SER A 61 7.47 11.77 25.37
CA SER A 61 8.20 12.25 26.55
C SER A 61 9.71 12.23 26.35
N GLU A 62 10.25 11.20 25.70
CA GLU A 62 11.66 11.09 25.34
C GLU A 62 12.13 12.24 24.45
N MET A 63 11.27 12.72 23.54
CA MET A 63 11.58 13.86 22.67
C MET A 63 11.69 15.19 23.40
N GLY A 64 11.19 15.29 24.63
CA GLY A 64 11.27 16.49 25.49
C GLY A 64 12.52 16.56 26.34
N VAL A 65 13.39 15.56 26.33
CA VAL A 65 14.58 15.45 27.20
C VAL A 65 15.82 15.35 26.33
N GLN A 66 16.82 16.20 26.59
CA GLN A 66 18.02 16.31 25.75
C GLN A 66 18.78 14.97 25.60
N GLU A 67 18.81 14.17 26.65
CA GLU A 67 19.56 12.90 26.70
C GLU A 67 18.87 11.78 25.91
N THR A 68 17.56 11.87 25.69
CA THR A 68 16.74 10.88 24.99
C THR A 68 16.12 11.39 23.71
N PHE A 69 16.42 12.64 23.36
CA PHE A 69 15.94 13.23 22.11
C PHE A 69 16.51 12.48 20.90
N HIS A 70 15.62 12.17 19.96
CA HIS A 70 15.94 11.54 18.69
C HIS A 70 15.86 12.56 17.55
N GLY A 71 16.98 12.83 16.91
CA GLY A 71 17.04 13.59 15.65
C GLY A 71 16.80 12.70 14.44
N TYR A 72 17.49 12.97 13.33
CA TYR A 72 17.50 12.06 12.19
C TYR A 72 18.03 10.68 12.59
N GLY A 73 17.25 9.65 12.31
CA GLY A 73 17.67 8.27 12.46
C GLY A 73 18.54 7.78 11.30
N PRO A 74 19.05 6.55 11.38
CA PRO A 74 19.66 5.87 10.23
C PRO A 74 18.65 5.70 9.08
N ASP A 75 19.15 5.69 7.85
CA ASP A 75 18.31 5.62 6.63
C ASP A 75 17.45 4.35 6.57
N TYR A 76 17.90 3.26 7.14
CA TYR A 76 17.18 1.98 7.23
C TYR A 76 16.24 1.89 8.45
N GLY A 77 16.29 2.83 9.38
CA GLY A 77 15.54 2.84 10.65
C GLY A 77 16.41 2.59 11.88
N TYR A 78 15.82 2.67 13.06
CA TYR A 78 16.54 2.40 14.31
C TYR A 78 16.80 0.92 14.51
N ASP A 79 17.99 0.57 14.95
CA ASP A 79 18.45 -0.81 15.18
C ASP A 79 17.51 -1.61 16.07
N PHE A 80 16.98 -0.99 17.12
CA PHE A 80 16.06 -1.67 18.03
C PHE A 80 14.76 -2.12 17.32
N LEU A 81 14.25 -1.32 16.37
CA LEU A 81 13.04 -1.65 15.62
C LEU A 81 13.33 -2.71 14.57
N VAL A 82 14.41 -2.55 13.81
CA VAL A 82 14.85 -3.55 12.82
C VAL A 82 15.04 -4.91 13.48
N ASN A 83 15.75 -4.97 14.64
CA ASN A 83 15.96 -6.22 15.35
C ASN A 83 14.67 -6.81 15.94
N ALA A 84 13.76 -5.97 16.46
CA ALA A 84 12.47 -6.43 16.93
C ALA A 84 11.63 -7.06 15.82
N ILE A 85 11.61 -6.47 14.64
CA ILE A 85 10.92 -7.03 13.45
C ILE A 85 11.55 -8.36 13.05
N ARG A 86 12.89 -8.43 12.94
CA ARG A 86 13.60 -9.65 12.60
C ARG A 86 13.30 -10.78 13.57
N GLU A 87 13.28 -10.50 14.87
CA GLU A 87 13.03 -11.49 15.90
C GLU A 87 11.56 -11.92 15.96
N HIS A 88 10.64 -10.95 16.04
CA HIS A 88 9.24 -11.24 16.36
C HIS A 88 8.40 -11.53 15.12
N ASP A 89 8.70 -10.93 13.97
CA ASP A 89 7.91 -11.16 12.77
C ASP A 89 8.49 -12.25 11.86
N TYR A 90 9.79 -12.49 11.89
CA TYR A 90 10.44 -13.47 11.01
C TYR A 90 10.99 -14.68 11.76
N ALA A 91 11.95 -14.50 12.67
CA ALA A 91 12.60 -15.63 13.34
C ALA A 91 11.60 -16.47 14.17
N SER A 92 10.64 -15.84 14.81
CA SER A 92 9.54 -16.53 15.51
C SER A 92 8.72 -17.47 14.64
N ARG A 93 8.76 -17.27 13.32
CA ARG A 93 8.07 -18.08 12.29
C ARG A 93 9.02 -18.98 11.51
N GLY A 94 10.26 -19.10 11.95
CA GLY A 94 11.28 -19.94 11.31
C GLY A 94 11.92 -19.33 10.07
N VAL A 95 11.73 -18.04 9.81
CA VAL A 95 12.35 -17.32 8.70
C VAL A 95 13.52 -16.49 9.23
N GLN A 96 14.67 -16.58 8.57
CA GLN A 96 15.83 -15.72 8.88
C GLN A 96 15.90 -14.61 7.84
N VAL A 97 16.04 -13.38 8.33
CA VAL A 97 16.21 -12.17 7.52
C VAL A 97 17.43 -11.43 8.05
N ASP A 98 18.34 -11.01 7.19
CA ASP A 98 19.51 -10.25 7.58
C ASP A 98 19.14 -8.80 7.93
N PHE A 99 20.02 -8.13 8.67
CA PHE A 99 19.76 -6.78 9.18
C PHE A 99 19.55 -5.78 8.04
N ASP A 100 20.32 -5.90 6.98
CA ASP A 100 20.29 -5.05 5.78
C ASP A 100 19.19 -5.41 4.77
N GLU A 101 18.35 -6.39 5.09
CA GLU A 101 17.14 -6.71 4.33
C GLU A 101 15.87 -6.05 4.89
N VAL A 102 15.99 -5.27 5.97
CA VAL A 102 14.84 -4.60 6.63
C VAL A 102 15.03 -3.10 6.61
N PHE A 103 14.12 -2.40 5.95
CA PHE A 103 14.07 -0.95 5.87
C PHE A 103 12.78 -0.43 6.49
N ILE A 104 12.89 0.57 7.36
CA ILE A 104 11.73 1.18 8.02
C ILE A 104 11.30 2.41 7.22
N SER A 105 10.03 2.46 6.88
CA SER A 105 9.40 3.58 6.19
C SER A 105 8.17 4.09 6.94
N ASP A 106 7.54 5.12 6.41
CA ASP A 106 6.29 5.67 6.91
C ASP A 106 5.03 4.94 6.38
N GLY A 107 5.21 3.84 5.67
CA GLY A 107 4.15 2.92 5.26
C GLY A 107 4.26 2.42 3.83
N ALA A 108 3.64 1.28 3.57
CA ALA A 108 3.70 0.56 2.31
C ALA A 108 3.30 1.39 1.08
N LYS A 109 2.44 2.40 1.24
CA LYS A 109 2.03 3.27 0.14
C LYS A 109 3.18 4.16 -0.34
N CYS A 110 3.98 4.67 0.57
CA CYS A 110 5.18 5.43 0.26
C CYS A 110 6.22 4.53 -0.40
N ASP A 111 6.40 3.31 0.12
CA ASP A 111 7.32 2.32 -0.47
C ASP A 111 6.94 1.97 -1.90
N VAL A 112 5.65 1.72 -2.17
CA VAL A 112 5.16 1.45 -3.53
C VAL A 112 5.41 2.62 -4.48
N GLY A 113 5.31 3.85 -4.00
CA GLY A 113 5.64 5.03 -4.79
C GLY A 113 7.14 5.15 -5.07
N ASN A 114 7.95 4.98 -4.03
CA ASN A 114 9.39 5.22 -4.08
C ASN A 114 10.17 4.09 -4.77
N ILE A 115 9.78 2.83 -4.58
CA ILE A 115 10.46 1.68 -5.19
C ILE A 115 10.51 1.75 -6.73
N GLN A 116 9.56 2.45 -7.33
CA GLN A 116 9.53 2.64 -8.78
C GLN A 116 10.76 3.38 -9.31
N GLU A 117 11.40 4.22 -8.49
CA GLU A 117 12.61 4.96 -8.86
C GLU A 117 13.84 4.04 -9.04
N LEU A 118 13.80 2.82 -8.49
CA LEU A 118 14.86 1.82 -8.62
C LEU A 118 14.83 1.10 -9.97
N PHE A 119 13.71 1.13 -10.67
CA PHE A 119 13.51 0.40 -11.92
C PHE A 119 13.39 1.34 -13.12
N SER A 120 13.77 0.85 -14.29
CA SER A 120 13.64 1.61 -15.53
C SER A 120 12.17 1.89 -15.88
N ALA A 121 11.91 2.91 -16.69
CA ALA A 121 10.55 3.30 -17.07
C ALA A 121 9.82 2.26 -17.92
N ASP A 122 10.55 1.31 -18.49
CA ASP A 122 10.05 0.20 -19.32
C ASP A 122 9.94 -1.13 -18.57
N ALA A 123 10.22 -1.13 -17.25
CA ALA A 123 10.04 -2.30 -16.40
C ALA A 123 8.63 -2.89 -16.52
N VAL A 124 8.55 -4.21 -16.54
CA VAL A 124 7.29 -4.97 -16.63
C VAL A 124 6.77 -5.24 -15.22
N ILE A 125 5.66 -4.63 -14.89
CA ILE A 125 5.07 -4.69 -13.55
C ILE A 125 3.94 -5.72 -13.52
N ALA A 126 4.00 -6.65 -12.56
CA ALA A 126 2.90 -7.57 -12.27
C ALA A 126 2.12 -7.11 -11.04
N VAL A 127 0.80 -7.22 -11.10
CA VAL A 127 -0.12 -6.97 -9.98
C VAL A 127 -1.15 -8.08 -9.87
N THR A 128 -1.61 -8.38 -8.66
CA THR A 128 -2.74 -9.31 -8.51
C THR A 128 -4.02 -8.70 -9.07
N ASP A 129 -5.00 -9.53 -9.42
CA ASP A 129 -6.31 -9.09 -9.89
C ASP A 129 -7.40 -9.91 -9.17
N PRO A 130 -8.18 -9.31 -8.24
CA PRO A 130 -8.18 -7.89 -7.86
C PRO A 130 -6.99 -7.44 -7.02
N VAL A 131 -6.72 -6.13 -7.02
CA VAL A 131 -5.66 -5.50 -6.24
C VAL A 131 -6.12 -4.16 -5.66
N TYR A 132 -5.44 -3.69 -4.64
CA TYR A 132 -5.64 -2.33 -4.14
C TYR A 132 -5.29 -1.32 -5.26
N PRO A 133 -6.21 -0.41 -5.63
CA PRO A 133 -6.06 0.42 -6.83
C PRO A 133 -4.75 1.22 -6.90
N VAL A 134 -4.18 1.58 -5.75
CA VAL A 134 -2.94 2.36 -5.69
C VAL A 134 -1.78 1.67 -6.40
N TYR A 135 -1.70 0.33 -6.39
CA TYR A 135 -0.64 -0.40 -7.10
C TYR A 135 -0.73 -0.25 -8.62
N VAL A 136 -1.93 -0.10 -9.14
CA VAL A 136 -2.17 0.18 -10.57
C VAL A 136 -1.99 1.67 -10.85
N ASP A 137 -2.65 2.52 -10.06
CA ASP A 137 -2.71 3.96 -10.28
C ASP A 137 -1.32 4.62 -10.18
N SER A 138 -0.48 4.19 -9.23
CA SER A 138 0.88 4.71 -9.08
C SER A 138 1.74 4.42 -10.32
N ASN A 139 1.62 3.23 -10.89
CA ASN A 139 2.30 2.85 -12.13
C ASN A 139 1.75 3.62 -13.34
N ALA A 140 0.43 3.84 -13.40
CA ALA A 140 -0.18 4.65 -14.44
C ALA A 140 0.30 6.10 -14.38
N MET A 141 0.31 6.72 -13.19
CA MET A 141 0.80 8.09 -12.97
C MET A 141 2.28 8.25 -13.29
N ALA A 142 3.08 7.20 -13.09
CA ALA A 142 4.50 7.15 -13.45
C ALA A 142 4.74 6.88 -14.96
N GLY A 143 3.68 6.64 -15.76
CA GLY A 143 3.80 6.36 -17.19
C GLY A 143 4.21 4.93 -17.54
N ARG A 144 4.17 4.01 -16.57
CA ARG A 144 4.61 2.60 -16.72
C ARG A 144 3.50 1.69 -17.20
N ALA A 145 2.24 2.08 -17.06
CA ALA A 145 1.08 1.23 -17.31
C ALA A 145 0.66 1.13 -18.78
N GLY A 146 1.08 2.06 -19.64
CA GLY A 146 0.68 2.07 -21.05
C GLY A 146 -0.67 2.76 -21.30
N GLU A 147 -1.50 2.16 -22.16
CA GLU A 147 -2.82 2.68 -22.49
C GLU A 147 -3.93 1.91 -21.74
N TYR A 148 -4.96 2.63 -21.34
CA TYR A 148 -6.11 2.03 -20.66
C TYR A 148 -7.19 1.66 -21.67
N ALA A 149 -7.51 0.37 -21.76
CA ALA A 149 -8.56 -0.17 -22.61
C ALA A 149 -9.25 -1.36 -21.94
N ASP A 150 -10.54 -1.52 -22.15
CA ASP A 150 -11.34 -2.66 -21.67
C ASP A 150 -11.19 -2.96 -20.16
N GLY A 151 -11.00 -1.92 -19.35
CA GLY A 151 -10.89 -2.04 -17.91
C GLY A 151 -9.48 -2.38 -17.40
N LYS A 152 -8.48 -2.45 -18.28
CA LYS A 152 -7.10 -2.80 -17.94
C LYS A 152 -6.09 -1.88 -18.62
N TRP A 153 -4.89 -1.84 -18.06
CA TRP A 153 -3.72 -1.20 -18.65
C TRP A 153 -2.90 -2.24 -19.41
N ASP A 154 -2.53 -1.96 -20.64
CA ASP A 154 -1.96 -2.94 -21.58
C ASP A 154 -0.51 -3.35 -21.25
N ARG A 155 0.23 -2.53 -20.50
CA ARG A 155 1.60 -2.84 -20.07
C ARG A 155 1.70 -3.51 -18.71
N LEU A 156 0.61 -3.56 -17.94
CA LEU A 156 0.59 -4.28 -16.67
C LEU A 156 0.26 -5.76 -16.87
N VAL A 157 0.93 -6.61 -16.12
CA VAL A 157 0.63 -8.05 -16.04
C VAL A 157 -0.33 -8.28 -14.88
N TYR A 158 -1.54 -8.71 -15.18
CA TYR A 158 -2.54 -9.01 -14.18
C TYR A 158 -2.51 -10.49 -13.82
N LEU A 159 -2.31 -10.80 -12.55
CA LEU A 159 -2.26 -12.16 -12.02
C LEU A 159 -3.61 -12.47 -11.36
N PRO A 160 -4.49 -13.27 -11.97
CA PRO A 160 -5.78 -13.59 -11.40
C PRO A 160 -5.65 -14.18 -9.99
N CYS A 161 -6.47 -13.68 -9.06
CA CYS A 161 -6.50 -14.10 -7.66
C CYS A 161 -7.96 -14.27 -7.25
N ASN A 162 -8.55 -15.41 -7.55
CA ASN A 162 -9.98 -15.67 -7.44
C ASN A 162 -10.26 -17.02 -6.78
N ALA A 163 -11.54 -17.38 -6.61
CA ALA A 163 -11.95 -18.61 -5.97
C ALA A 163 -11.50 -19.87 -6.74
N GLU A 164 -11.37 -19.79 -8.06
CA GLU A 164 -10.99 -20.92 -8.90
C GLU A 164 -9.55 -21.38 -8.66
N ASN A 165 -8.67 -20.41 -8.35
CA ASN A 165 -7.26 -20.69 -8.01
C ASN A 165 -6.97 -20.61 -6.50
N GLY A 166 -8.02 -20.60 -5.64
CA GLY A 166 -7.88 -20.53 -4.20
C GLY A 166 -7.29 -19.22 -3.69
N PHE A 167 -7.41 -18.15 -4.46
CA PHE A 167 -6.83 -16.82 -4.19
C PHE A 167 -5.29 -16.81 -4.16
N VAL A 168 -4.65 -17.79 -4.80
CA VAL A 168 -3.20 -17.87 -4.95
C VAL A 168 -2.87 -17.60 -6.42
N PRO A 169 -2.24 -16.47 -6.76
CA PRO A 169 -1.93 -16.16 -8.15
C PRO A 169 -0.89 -17.14 -8.70
N ALA A 170 -1.07 -17.56 -9.95
CA ALA A 170 -0.06 -18.30 -10.67
C ALA A 170 1.14 -17.39 -11.00
N LEU A 171 2.28 -18.02 -11.22
CA LEU A 171 3.43 -17.29 -11.76
C LEU A 171 3.07 -16.69 -13.12
N PRO A 172 3.60 -15.50 -13.44
CA PRO A 172 3.38 -14.89 -14.75
C PRO A 172 3.94 -15.78 -15.87
N ASP A 173 3.29 -15.77 -17.02
CA ASP A 173 3.69 -16.50 -18.22
C ASP A 173 4.83 -15.82 -19.00
N LYS A 174 5.19 -14.62 -18.61
CA LYS A 174 6.29 -13.82 -19.16
C LYS A 174 7.15 -13.24 -18.05
N PRO A 175 8.43 -12.92 -18.32
CA PRO A 175 9.29 -12.25 -17.35
C PRO A 175 8.68 -10.94 -16.85
N VAL A 176 8.84 -10.69 -15.55
CA VAL A 176 8.50 -9.43 -14.86
C VAL A 176 9.72 -8.97 -14.06
N ASP A 177 9.85 -7.67 -13.82
CA ASP A 177 10.96 -7.06 -13.08
C ASP A 177 10.72 -6.92 -11.58
#